data_e593ea5d71df113aa5949aa4c291d597
#
_entry.id   e593ea5d71df113aa5949aa4c291d597
#
_cell.length_a   1.000
_cell.length_b   1.000
_cell.length_c   1.000
_cell.angle_alpha   90.00
_cell.angle_beta   90.00
_cell.angle_gamma   90.00
#
_symmetry.space_group_name_H-M   'P 1'
#
loop_
_entity.id
_entity.type
_entity.pdbx_description
1 polymer ?
#
loop_
_entity_poly.entity_id
_entity_poly.type
_entity_poly.pdbx_seq_one_letter_code
_entity_poly.pdbx_strand_id
1 'polypeptide(L)'
;MAPHQHHHSGERKSSASQNLKIAFLLNLSFTVLEIVGGVFTNSVAILSDAVHDAGDCLALGSAWYLQQLSEKIANSKFNYGYRRLSALGALITGVVLIIGLGFVVWESSARLANPEPVYAPGVIGIAIIGII
;
A
#
# COMPACT_ATOMS: atom_id res chain seq x y z
N MET A 1 18.69 45.11 -9.07
CA MET A 1 17.92 44.28 -10.00
C MET A 1 18.33 42.82 -9.78
N ALA A 2 17.55 42.03 -9.07
CA ALA A 2 17.84 40.62 -8.78
C ALA A 2 17.05 39.75 -9.79
N PRO A 3 17.65 38.74 -10.42
CA PRO A 3 16.94 37.87 -11.33
C PRO A 3 16.08 36.85 -10.55
N HIS A 4 14.80 36.82 -10.87
CA HIS A 4 13.83 35.89 -10.34
C HIS A 4 14.14 34.46 -10.80
N GLN A 5 14.52 33.61 -9.87
CA GLN A 5 14.64 32.15 -10.09
C GLN A 5 13.26 31.48 -9.96
N HIS A 6 12.57 31.27 -11.08
CA HIS A 6 11.30 30.53 -11.14
C HIS A 6 11.42 29.31 -12.05
N HIS A 7 12.30 28.32 -11.76
CA HIS A 7 12.38 27.12 -12.61
C HIS A 7 12.51 25.77 -11.89
N HIS A 8 12.27 25.64 -10.57
CA HIS A 8 12.45 24.36 -9.90
C HIS A 8 11.18 23.68 -9.36
N SER A 9 9.99 24.24 -9.57
CA SER A 9 8.76 23.64 -9.01
C SER A 9 8.12 22.57 -9.89
N GLY A 10 8.35 22.58 -11.19
CA GLY A 10 7.77 21.61 -12.13
C GLY A 10 8.48 20.23 -12.09
N GLU A 11 9.80 20.24 -12.05
CA GLU A 11 10.61 19.00 -12.02
C GLU A 11 10.44 18.21 -10.71
N ARG A 12 10.32 18.92 -9.57
CA ARG A 12 10.07 18.27 -8.27
C ARG A 12 8.73 17.57 -8.20
N LYS A 13 7.68 18.13 -8.81
CA LYS A 13 6.33 17.54 -8.81
C LYS A 13 6.27 16.27 -9.68
N SER A 14 6.89 16.29 -10.86
CA SER A 14 6.99 15.14 -11.74
C SER A 14 7.76 13.99 -11.09
N SER A 15 8.87 14.29 -10.42
CA SER A 15 9.68 13.31 -9.69
C SER A 15 8.91 12.70 -8.51
N ALA A 16 8.14 13.48 -7.77
CA ALA A 16 7.35 12.98 -6.63
C ALA A 16 6.25 12.00 -7.09
N SER A 17 5.54 12.31 -8.18
CA SER A 17 4.52 11.43 -8.75
C SER A 17 5.11 10.12 -9.27
N GLN A 18 6.28 10.17 -9.91
CA GLN A 18 6.98 8.97 -10.37
C GLN A 18 7.45 8.10 -9.21
N ASN A 19 7.98 8.69 -8.14
CA ASN A 19 8.41 7.96 -6.95
C ASN A 19 7.24 7.26 -6.25
N LEU A 20 6.08 7.92 -6.14
CA LEU A 20 4.86 7.33 -5.60
C LEU A 20 4.37 6.16 -6.45
N LYS A 21 4.42 6.28 -7.78
CA LYS A 21 4.07 5.20 -8.68
C LYS A 21 4.99 3.99 -8.52
N ILE A 22 6.29 4.21 -8.45
CA ILE A 22 7.28 3.14 -8.27
C ILE A 22 7.07 2.45 -6.92
N ALA A 23 6.92 3.21 -5.84
CA ALA A 23 6.65 2.68 -4.51
C ALA A 23 5.36 1.85 -4.49
N PHE A 24 4.28 2.34 -5.11
CA PHE A 24 3.03 1.61 -5.24
C PHE A 24 3.20 0.28 -5.98
N LEU A 25 3.88 0.29 -7.14
CA LEU A 25 4.07 -0.91 -7.95
C LEU A 25 4.96 -1.95 -7.25
N LEU A 26 6.01 -1.50 -6.55
CA LEU A 26 6.87 -2.39 -5.76
C LEU A 26 6.09 -3.02 -4.61
N ASN A 27 5.36 -2.21 -3.83
CA ASN A 27 4.55 -2.71 -2.73
C ASN A 27 3.44 -3.67 -3.22
N LEU A 28 2.75 -3.32 -4.30
CA LEU A 28 1.73 -4.18 -4.90
C LEU A 28 2.32 -5.53 -5.36
N SER A 29 3.49 -5.52 -5.98
CA SER A 29 4.16 -6.75 -6.43
C SER A 29 4.53 -7.63 -5.24
N PHE A 30 5.00 -7.03 -4.15
CA PHE A 30 5.34 -7.74 -2.93
C PHE A 30 4.09 -8.29 -2.23
N THR A 31 3.04 -7.50 -2.10
CA THR A 31 1.74 -7.94 -1.55
C THR A 31 1.18 -9.15 -2.30
N VAL A 32 1.24 -9.15 -3.64
CA VAL A 32 0.80 -10.29 -4.45
C VAL A 32 1.65 -11.53 -4.16
N LEU A 33 2.98 -11.35 -4.06
CA LEU A 33 3.89 -12.44 -3.73
C LEU A 33 3.61 -13.01 -2.34
N GLU A 34 3.31 -12.17 -1.34
CA GLU A 34 2.94 -12.60 0.01
C GLU A 34 1.60 -13.33 0.04
N ILE A 35 0.59 -12.85 -0.67
CA ILE A 35 -0.72 -13.52 -0.76
C ILE A 35 -0.52 -14.93 -1.34
N VAL A 36 0.12 -15.03 -2.49
CA VAL A 36 0.39 -16.31 -3.16
C VAL A 36 1.24 -17.21 -2.27
N GLY A 37 2.34 -16.68 -1.76
CA GLY A 37 3.25 -17.42 -0.90
C GLY A 37 2.63 -17.83 0.42
N GLY A 38 1.84 -16.98 1.06
CA GLY A 38 1.12 -17.27 2.30
C GLY A 38 0.12 -18.42 2.13
N VAL A 39 -0.61 -18.44 1.01
CA VAL A 39 -1.53 -19.52 0.68
C VAL A 39 -0.77 -20.83 0.41
N PHE A 40 0.30 -20.81 -0.40
CA PHE A 40 1.07 -22.01 -0.72
C PHE A 40 1.83 -22.58 0.48
N THR A 41 2.31 -21.72 1.37
CA THR A 41 3.04 -22.15 2.58
C THR A 41 2.12 -22.45 3.76
N ASN A 42 0.81 -22.18 3.61
CA ASN A 42 -0.19 -22.26 4.68
C ASN A 42 0.19 -21.43 5.92
N SER A 43 0.79 -20.24 5.69
CA SER A 43 1.31 -19.37 6.74
C SER A 43 0.39 -18.17 6.98
N VAL A 44 -0.28 -18.16 8.15
CA VAL A 44 -1.09 -17.01 8.57
C VAL A 44 -0.23 -15.78 8.83
N ALA A 45 1.02 -15.95 9.24
CA ALA A 45 1.94 -14.84 9.45
C ALA A 45 2.18 -14.07 8.14
N ILE A 46 2.49 -14.76 7.04
CA ILE A 46 2.67 -14.12 5.73
C ILE A 46 1.36 -13.51 5.24
N LEU A 47 0.22 -14.16 5.45
CA LEU A 47 -1.09 -13.59 5.09
C LEU A 47 -1.43 -12.36 5.92
N SER A 48 -1.00 -12.28 7.17
CA SER A 48 -1.13 -11.09 8.01
C SER A 48 -0.32 -9.92 7.47
N ASP A 49 0.93 -10.16 7.06
CA ASP A 49 1.78 -9.16 6.42
C ASP A 49 1.16 -8.69 5.10
N ALA A 50 0.66 -9.61 4.28
CA ALA A 50 -0.04 -9.29 3.04
C ALA A 50 -1.28 -8.39 3.25
N VAL A 51 -2.02 -8.56 4.35
CA VAL A 51 -3.15 -7.67 4.71
C VAL A 51 -2.66 -6.27 5.05
N HIS A 52 -1.57 -6.16 5.79
CA HIS A 52 -0.95 -4.87 6.10
C HIS A 52 -0.45 -4.16 4.85
N ASP A 53 0.30 -4.87 4.00
CA ASP A 53 0.83 -4.36 2.74
C ASP A 53 -0.27 -3.98 1.73
N ALA A 54 -1.39 -4.71 1.73
CA ALA A 54 -2.57 -4.32 0.96
C ALA A 54 -3.14 -2.96 1.43
N GLY A 55 -3.13 -2.68 2.74
CA GLY A 55 -3.47 -1.37 3.28
C GLY A 55 -2.53 -0.27 2.79
N ASP A 56 -1.23 -0.53 2.77
CA ASP A 56 -0.22 0.39 2.26
C ASP A 56 -0.37 0.61 0.75
N CYS A 57 -0.70 -0.44 -0.02
CA CYS A 57 -1.05 -0.31 -1.44
C CYS A 57 -2.23 0.66 -1.65
N LEU A 58 -3.28 0.54 -0.85
CA LEU A 58 -4.43 1.45 -0.93
C LEU A 58 -4.05 2.89 -0.57
N ALA A 59 -3.23 3.08 0.46
CA ALA A 59 -2.74 4.40 0.86
C ALA A 59 -1.86 5.04 -0.23
N LEU A 60 -0.86 4.30 -0.74
CA LEU A 60 0.03 4.76 -1.81
C LEU A 60 -0.71 4.99 -3.12
N GLY A 61 -1.61 4.08 -3.49
CA GLY A 61 -2.43 4.18 -4.71
C GLY A 61 -3.37 5.39 -4.67
N SER A 62 -4.01 5.64 -3.53
CA SER A 62 -4.86 6.82 -3.35
C SER A 62 -4.04 8.12 -3.39
N ALA A 63 -2.88 8.15 -2.74
CA ALA A 63 -1.98 9.30 -2.77
C ALA A 63 -1.48 9.59 -4.18
N TRP A 64 -1.05 8.57 -4.91
CA TRP A 64 -0.62 8.71 -6.30
C TRP A 64 -1.75 9.20 -7.21
N TYR A 65 -2.96 8.62 -7.09
CA TYR A 65 -4.14 9.05 -7.86
C TYR A 65 -4.50 10.51 -7.59
N LEU A 66 -4.53 10.91 -6.31
CA LEU A 66 -4.80 12.29 -5.92
C LEU A 66 -3.72 13.25 -6.41
N GLN A 67 -2.45 12.84 -6.41
CA GLN A 67 -1.34 13.62 -6.96
C GLN A 67 -1.54 13.86 -8.47
N GLN A 68 -1.85 12.82 -9.23
CA GLN A 68 -2.12 12.96 -10.67
C GLN A 68 -3.32 13.86 -10.95
N LEU A 69 -4.37 13.73 -10.13
CA LEU A 69 -5.56 14.54 -10.29
C LEU A 69 -5.27 16.02 -10.02
N SER A 70 -4.44 16.33 -9.01
CA SER A 70 -4.02 17.70 -8.68
C SER A 70 -3.19 18.37 -9.78
N GLU A 71 -2.39 17.58 -10.52
CA GLU A 71 -1.59 18.07 -11.64
C GLU A 71 -2.44 18.45 -12.87
N LYS A 72 -3.56 17.74 -13.08
CA LYS A 72 -4.47 17.99 -14.21
C LYS A 72 -5.40 19.19 -14.00
N ILE A 73 -5.70 19.54 -12.76
CA ILE A 73 -6.64 20.62 -12.41
C ILE A 73 -5.88 21.75 -11.71
N ALA A 74 -4.96 22.38 -12.41
CA ALA A 74 -4.31 23.62 -11.96
C ALA A 74 -5.24 24.85 -12.06
N ASN A 75 -6.57 24.68 -12.01
CA ASN A 75 -7.56 25.76 -12.02
C ASN A 75 -8.23 25.93 -10.65
N SER A 76 -8.10 27.13 -10.13
CA SER A 76 -8.31 27.66 -8.78
C SER A 76 -9.69 27.46 -8.11
N LYS A 77 -10.59 26.62 -8.59
CA LYS A 77 -11.95 26.47 -8.04
C LYS A 77 -12.24 25.21 -7.21
N PHE A 78 -11.31 24.24 -7.12
CA PHE A 78 -11.61 22.94 -6.54
C PHE A 78 -10.73 22.50 -5.36
N ASN A 79 -10.03 23.38 -4.69
CA ASN A 79 -9.20 23.04 -3.52
C ASN A 79 -9.96 22.38 -2.35
N TYR A 80 -11.28 22.53 -2.28
CA TYR A 80 -12.08 21.96 -1.20
C TYR A 80 -12.46 20.48 -1.43
N GLY A 81 -12.49 20.01 -2.68
CA GLY A 81 -12.84 18.63 -3.03
C GLY A 81 -11.74 17.61 -2.71
N TYR A 82 -10.47 18.00 -2.85
CA TYR A 82 -9.33 17.10 -2.64
C TYR A 82 -9.14 16.64 -1.20
N ARG A 83 -9.40 17.53 -0.24
CA ARG A 83 -9.33 17.17 1.19
C ARG A 83 -10.37 16.11 1.57
N ARG A 84 -11.55 16.16 0.96
CA ARG A 84 -12.62 15.16 1.17
C ARG A 84 -12.28 13.81 0.53
N LEU A 85 -11.70 13.82 -0.68
CA LEU A 85 -11.25 12.61 -1.37
C LEU A 85 -10.10 11.93 -0.62
N SER A 86 -9.16 12.68 -0.08
CA SER A 86 -8.08 12.14 0.77
C SER A 86 -8.63 11.49 2.05
N ALA A 87 -9.58 12.14 2.72
CA ALA A 87 -10.23 11.59 3.90
C ALA A 87 -11.03 10.31 3.58
N LEU A 88 -11.71 10.28 2.42
CA LEU A 88 -12.42 9.10 1.95
C LEU A 88 -11.45 7.95 1.65
N GLY A 89 -10.32 8.22 1.01
CA GLY A 89 -9.25 7.23 0.78
C GLY A 89 -8.72 6.64 2.08
N ALA A 90 -8.43 7.48 3.07
CA ALA A 90 -8.00 7.04 4.39
C ALA A 90 -9.08 6.19 5.12
N LEU A 91 -10.36 6.58 4.99
CA LEU A 91 -11.46 5.81 5.57
C LEU A 91 -11.57 4.41 4.92
N ILE A 92 -11.51 4.32 3.60
CA ILE A 92 -11.55 3.06 2.86
C ILE A 92 -10.38 2.16 3.29
N THR A 93 -9.18 2.71 3.32
CA THR A 93 -7.97 1.99 3.78
C THR A 93 -8.16 1.46 5.20
N GLY A 94 -8.65 2.28 6.12
CA GLY A 94 -8.92 1.88 7.50
C GLY A 94 -9.95 0.76 7.60
N VAL A 95 -11.04 0.83 6.85
CA VAL A 95 -12.07 -0.21 6.83
C VAL A 95 -11.51 -1.53 6.28
N VAL A 96 -10.75 -1.50 5.19
CA VAL A 96 -10.11 -2.69 4.61
C VAL A 96 -9.14 -3.33 5.61
N LEU A 97 -8.32 -2.54 6.30
CA LEU A 97 -7.39 -3.04 7.33
C LEU A 97 -8.13 -3.68 8.51
N ILE A 98 -9.21 -3.07 9.00
CA ILE A 98 -10.00 -3.62 10.11
C ILE A 98 -10.63 -4.97 9.71
N ILE A 99 -11.19 -5.07 8.51
CA ILE A 99 -11.79 -6.31 8.01
C ILE A 99 -10.69 -7.39 7.85
N GLY A 100 -9.58 -7.05 7.23
CA GLY A 100 -8.46 -7.96 7.02
C GLY A 100 -7.85 -8.44 8.33
N LEU A 101 -7.64 -7.54 9.30
CA LEU A 101 -7.15 -7.89 10.64
C LEU A 101 -8.14 -8.80 11.36
N GLY A 102 -9.45 -8.54 11.29
CA GLY A 102 -10.48 -9.39 11.85
C GLY A 102 -10.43 -10.82 11.28
N PHE A 103 -10.23 -10.95 9.97
CA PHE A 103 -10.04 -12.24 9.32
C PHE A 103 -8.77 -12.96 9.82
N VAL A 104 -7.63 -12.26 9.92
CA VAL A 104 -6.38 -12.83 10.43
C VAL A 104 -6.51 -13.30 11.87
N VAL A 105 -7.16 -12.50 12.74
CA VAL A 105 -7.39 -12.88 14.14
C VAL A 105 -8.28 -14.12 14.24
N TRP A 106 -9.32 -14.20 13.43
CA TRP A 106 -10.18 -15.39 13.40
C TRP A 106 -9.42 -16.61 12.93
N GLU A 107 -8.71 -16.55 11.82
CA GLU A 107 -7.91 -17.67 11.30
C GLU A 107 -6.82 -18.10 12.28
N SER A 108 -6.11 -17.13 12.90
CA SER A 108 -5.10 -17.41 13.92
C SER A 108 -5.69 -18.14 15.13
N SER A 109 -6.88 -17.73 15.59
CA SER A 109 -7.56 -18.38 16.72
C SER A 109 -8.01 -19.81 16.38
N ALA A 110 -8.47 -20.04 15.15
CA ALA A 110 -8.85 -21.37 14.69
C ALA A 110 -7.62 -22.30 14.63
N ARG A 111 -6.46 -21.80 14.21
CA ARG A 111 -5.20 -22.59 14.17
C ARG A 111 -4.58 -22.83 15.53
N LEU A 112 -4.86 -21.99 16.52
CA LEU A 112 -4.50 -22.28 17.92
C LEU A 112 -5.28 -23.48 18.46
N ALA A 113 -6.53 -23.62 18.04
CA ALA A 113 -7.37 -24.76 18.44
C ALA A 113 -7.04 -26.05 17.66
N ASN A 114 -6.67 -25.91 16.38
CA ASN A 114 -6.33 -27.02 15.50
C ASN A 114 -5.06 -26.67 14.72
N PRO A 115 -3.86 -26.94 15.25
CA PRO A 115 -2.60 -26.60 14.59
C PRO A 115 -2.46 -27.27 13.23
N GLU A 116 -2.24 -26.50 12.18
CA GLU A 116 -1.94 -26.98 10.84
C GLU A 116 -0.45 -26.86 10.52
N PRO A 117 0.12 -27.81 9.75
CA PRO A 117 1.52 -27.76 9.37
C PRO A 117 1.77 -26.60 8.40
N VAL A 118 2.81 -25.82 8.69
CA VAL A 118 3.30 -24.72 7.83
C VAL A 118 4.53 -25.19 7.07
N TYR A 119 4.61 -24.89 5.78
CA TYR A 119 5.78 -25.21 4.96
C TYR A 119 6.92 -24.21 5.23
N ALA A 120 7.69 -24.46 6.27
CA ALA A 120 8.75 -23.60 6.76
C ALA A 120 9.80 -23.17 5.71
N PRO A 121 10.28 -24.04 4.78
CA PRO A 121 11.22 -23.62 3.74
C PRO A 121 10.67 -22.54 2.82
N GLY A 122 9.37 -22.60 2.50
CA GLY A 122 8.70 -21.59 1.69
C GLY A 122 8.59 -20.26 2.42
N VAL A 123 8.26 -20.28 3.71
CA VAL A 123 8.20 -19.06 4.55
C VAL A 123 9.56 -18.37 4.60
N ILE A 124 10.63 -19.11 4.82
CA ILE A 124 12.00 -18.58 4.83
C ILE A 124 12.36 -17.97 3.47
N GLY A 125 12.01 -18.63 2.36
CA GLY A 125 12.25 -18.10 1.02
C GLY A 125 11.57 -16.75 0.78
N ILE A 126 10.32 -16.60 1.17
CA ILE A 126 9.56 -15.34 1.04
C ILE A 126 10.15 -14.26 1.94
N ALA A 127 10.50 -14.59 3.18
CA ALA A 127 11.12 -13.67 4.11
C ALA A 127 12.47 -13.12 3.59
N ILE A 128 13.29 -13.96 2.96
CA ILE A 128 14.55 -13.54 2.34
C ILE A 128 14.29 -12.55 1.20
N ILE A 129 13.29 -12.82 0.34
CA ILE A 129 12.92 -11.93 -0.75
C ILE A 129 12.43 -10.58 -0.21
N GLY A 130 11.69 -10.56 0.91
CA GLY A 130 11.19 -9.33 1.53
C GLY A 130 12.28 -8.46 2.16
N ILE A 131 13.39 -9.05 2.59
CA ILE A 131 14.53 -8.32 3.19
C ILE A 131 15.43 -7.68 2.11
N ILE A 132 15.46 -8.23 0.91
CA ILE A 132 16.27 -7.71 -0.21
C ILE A 132 15.55 -6.53 -0.87
#